data_aa4986cc35ca005bf9e271f2aad01708
#
_entry.id   aa4986cc35ca005bf9e271f2aad01708
#
_cell.length_a   1.000
_cell.length_b   1.000
_cell.length_c   1.000
_cell.angle_alpha   90.00
_cell.angle_beta   90.00
_cell.angle_gamma   90.00
#
_symmetry.space_group_name_H-M   'P 1'
#
loop_
_entity.id
_entity.type
_entity.pdbx_description
1 polymer ?
#
loop_
_entity_poly.entity_id
_entity_poly.type
_entity_poly.pdbx_seq_one_letter_code
_entity_poly.pdbx_strand_id
1 'polypeptide(L)'
;MFRVRVQEVALPTSERDRDSLVSWFIDSLCLIRKKGEDMADGGKANPVHRLLRDYLFAQPEIGWDAQMLADELALTPASLNHHLTRLVQAGIIGYTNEGKGWRRYYLRGGTITNAIELFSLQCKTIVAQRLNLIDKMWGRENPRLILELPENDSYPLSLGIADHRPLMSDSDESILSQWMGDFGLLGERPGKEIKADSVSAQLFELLLTRDAPLSLDEAAEHVGVQKARIGRILERFRSSSMVERIPRTDRLAIALWTAMTTQYQRRGEDWMLKKGGFQRILNSKRQSSILMKLKKAKLTIEEVESEMKGIEPKQQMLLLNLLGGRLPLGHRMSGEDAAQTMRRVQDQLDRVLRRMRRVAEMLESNLSESE
;
A
#
# COMPACT_ATOMS: atom_id res chain seq x y z
N MET A 1 -12.69 15.63 -13.91
CA MET A 1 -12.53 14.83 -12.70
C MET A 1 -11.22 14.06 -12.80
N PHE A 2 -10.27 14.31 -11.90
CA PHE A 2 -9.03 13.56 -11.80
C PHE A 2 -9.25 12.26 -11.02
N ARG A 3 -8.74 11.15 -11.55
CA ARG A 3 -8.94 9.84 -10.93
C ARG A 3 -7.92 8.83 -11.44
N VAL A 4 -7.05 8.38 -10.57
CA VAL A 4 -5.98 7.43 -10.92
C VAL A 4 -5.66 6.53 -9.73
N ARG A 5 -5.05 5.39 -9.99
CA ARG A 5 -4.31 4.61 -9.00
C ARG A 5 -2.85 4.62 -9.38
N VAL A 6 -2.01 5.01 -8.43
CA VAL A 6 -0.55 4.98 -8.56
C VAL A 6 -0.02 3.79 -7.78
N GLN A 7 0.81 2.98 -8.42
CA GLN A 7 1.40 1.80 -7.81
C GLN A 7 2.92 1.81 -7.98
N GLU A 8 3.63 1.43 -6.93
CA GLU A 8 5.06 1.22 -7.00
C GLU A 8 5.38 -0.10 -7.72
N VAL A 9 6.03 0.01 -8.87
CA VAL A 9 6.48 -1.12 -9.69
C VAL A 9 8.00 -1.08 -9.77
N ALA A 10 8.64 -2.25 -9.67
CA ALA A 10 10.09 -2.36 -9.87
C ALA A 10 10.45 -1.97 -11.31
N LEU A 11 11.53 -1.22 -11.48
CA LEU A 11 12.06 -0.94 -12.83
C LEU A 11 12.62 -2.22 -13.44
N PRO A 12 12.43 -2.43 -14.75
CA PRO A 12 13.11 -3.50 -15.46
C PRO A 12 14.64 -3.35 -15.30
N THR A 13 15.32 -4.43 -14.93
CA THR A 13 16.77 -4.41 -14.67
C THR A 13 17.60 -4.57 -15.95
N SER A 14 17.09 -5.32 -16.93
CA SER A 14 17.82 -5.72 -18.14
C SER A 14 17.22 -5.18 -19.44
N GLU A 15 15.92 -5.00 -19.50
CA GLU A 15 15.22 -4.56 -20.72
C GLU A 15 14.64 -3.17 -20.51
N ARG A 16 15.29 -2.19 -21.14
CA ARG A 16 14.83 -0.78 -21.15
C ARG A 16 14.36 -0.36 -22.54
N ASP A 17 13.90 -1.32 -23.32
CA ASP A 17 13.28 -1.05 -24.59
C ASP A 17 11.94 -0.30 -24.42
N ARG A 18 11.45 0.26 -25.51
CA ARG A 18 10.23 1.05 -25.54
C ARG A 18 9.01 0.28 -25.03
N ASP A 19 8.87 -0.99 -25.41
CA ASP A 19 7.73 -1.81 -25.02
C ASP A 19 7.70 -2.09 -23.50
N SER A 20 8.86 -2.40 -22.94
CA SER A 20 9.02 -2.64 -21.50
C SER A 20 8.74 -1.39 -20.68
N LEU A 21 9.19 -0.22 -21.12
CA LEU A 21 8.95 1.06 -20.44
C LEU A 21 7.48 1.48 -20.54
N VAL A 22 6.82 1.30 -21.69
CA VAL A 22 5.37 1.56 -21.84
C VAL A 22 4.55 0.61 -20.96
N SER A 23 4.90 -0.68 -20.93
CA SER A 23 4.27 -1.66 -20.05
C SER A 23 4.41 -1.27 -18.57
N TRP A 24 5.60 -0.80 -18.17
CA TRP A 24 5.85 -0.31 -16.82
C TRP A 24 4.95 0.89 -16.45
N PHE A 25 4.74 1.84 -17.37
CA PHE A 25 3.80 2.96 -17.17
C PHE A 25 2.37 2.49 -16.96
N ILE A 26 1.92 1.57 -17.81
CA ILE A 26 0.58 0.99 -17.74
C ILE A 26 0.35 0.33 -16.37
N ASP A 27 1.32 -0.43 -15.90
CA ASP A 27 1.28 -1.08 -14.59
C ASP A 27 1.31 -0.07 -13.45
N SER A 28 2.22 0.91 -13.51
CA SER A 28 2.38 1.93 -12.47
C SER A 28 1.13 2.82 -12.29
N LEU A 29 0.36 3.02 -13.36
CA LEU A 29 -0.90 3.77 -13.36
C LEU A 29 -2.14 2.87 -13.26
N CYS A 30 -1.94 1.56 -13.12
CA CYS A 30 -3.03 0.56 -13.08
C CYS A 30 -4.04 0.74 -14.22
N LEU A 31 -3.60 1.09 -15.43
CA LEU A 31 -4.45 1.39 -16.58
C LEU A 31 -5.15 0.14 -17.12
N ILE A 32 -4.61 -1.04 -16.91
CA ILE A 32 -5.17 -2.31 -17.34
C ILE A 32 -5.46 -3.18 -16.11
N ARG A 33 -6.57 -3.91 -16.13
CA ARG A 33 -6.82 -4.97 -15.14
C ARG A 33 -6.12 -6.23 -15.65
N LYS A 34 -5.12 -6.72 -14.94
CA LYS A 34 -4.48 -8.01 -15.24
C LYS A 34 -5.50 -9.13 -14.99
N LYS A 35 -5.96 -9.80 -16.07
CA LYS A 35 -6.61 -11.11 -16.01
C LYS A 35 -5.54 -12.14 -16.35
N GLY A 36 -5.57 -13.30 -15.70
CA GLY A 36 -4.48 -14.28 -15.70
C GLY A 36 -3.98 -14.81 -17.06
N GLU A 37 -4.69 -14.62 -18.18
CA GLU A 37 -4.25 -15.04 -19.51
C GLU A 37 -3.46 -13.98 -20.30
N ASP A 38 -3.55 -12.69 -19.94
CA ASP A 38 -2.82 -11.59 -20.60
C ASP A 38 -1.32 -11.55 -20.25
N MET A 39 -0.83 -12.48 -19.43
CA MET A 39 0.56 -12.53 -18.97
C MET A 39 1.53 -13.18 -19.95
N ALA A 40 1.04 -13.98 -20.91
CA ALA A 40 1.90 -14.76 -21.81
C ALA A 40 2.68 -13.90 -22.83
N ASP A 41 2.10 -12.77 -23.28
CA ASP A 41 2.70 -11.85 -24.27
C ASP A 41 3.23 -10.52 -23.68
N GLY A 42 3.39 -10.44 -22.36
CA GLY A 42 3.87 -9.20 -21.71
C GLY A 42 2.94 -7.99 -21.90
N GLY A 43 1.67 -8.20 -22.30
CA GLY A 43 0.69 -7.15 -22.53
C GLY A 43 0.89 -6.33 -23.81
N LYS A 44 1.86 -6.67 -24.66
CA LYS A 44 2.22 -5.95 -25.89
C LYS A 44 1.09 -5.88 -26.93
N ALA A 45 0.20 -6.88 -26.93
CA ALA A 45 -0.98 -6.89 -27.80
C ALA A 45 -2.15 -6.06 -27.29
N ASN A 46 -2.08 -5.53 -26.05
CA ASN A 46 -3.16 -4.79 -25.44
C ASN A 46 -3.41 -3.45 -26.13
N PRO A 47 -4.67 -3.09 -26.47
CA PRO A 47 -5.01 -1.84 -27.13
C PRO A 47 -4.47 -0.58 -26.44
N VAL A 48 -4.42 -0.53 -25.12
CA VAL A 48 -3.87 0.61 -24.37
C VAL A 48 -2.37 0.71 -24.58
N HIS A 49 -1.68 -0.42 -24.63
CA HIS A 49 -0.24 -0.45 -24.89
C HIS A 49 0.06 0.10 -26.30
N ARG A 50 -0.66 -0.40 -27.33
CA ARG A 50 -0.53 0.09 -28.70
C ARG A 50 -0.89 1.58 -28.81
N LEU A 51 -1.99 2.03 -28.18
CA LEU A 51 -2.40 3.43 -28.15
C LEU A 51 -1.30 4.35 -27.58
N LEU A 52 -0.68 3.96 -26.49
CA LEU A 52 0.42 4.75 -25.90
C LEU A 52 1.68 4.66 -26.74
N ARG A 53 2.10 3.44 -27.12
CA ARG A 53 3.37 3.21 -27.82
C ARG A 53 3.41 3.81 -29.23
N ASP A 54 2.36 3.56 -30.03
CA ASP A 54 2.39 3.81 -31.47
C ASP A 54 1.84 5.20 -31.85
N TYR A 55 1.03 5.79 -30.96
CA TYR A 55 0.36 7.06 -31.24
C TYR A 55 0.76 8.16 -30.24
N LEU A 56 0.31 8.06 -28.99
CA LEU A 56 0.42 9.17 -28.03
C LEU A 56 1.86 9.48 -27.60
N PHE A 57 2.72 8.46 -27.47
CA PHE A 57 4.13 8.66 -27.11
C PHE A 57 5.03 8.77 -28.34
N ALA A 58 4.68 8.12 -29.44
CA ALA A 58 5.46 8.20 -30.67
C ALA A 58 5.42 9.59 -31.29
N GLN A 59 4.28 10.23 -31.23
CA GLN A 59 4.05 11.56 -31.82
C GLN A 59 3.26 12.41 -30.84
N PRO A 60 3.91 12.85 -29.76
CA PRO A 60 3.25 13.50 -28.63
C PRO A 60 2.65 14.87 -28.95
N GLU A 61 3.11 15.51 -30.04
CA GLU A 61 2.64 16.83 -30.49
C GLU A 61 1.37 16.75 -31.34
N ILE A 62 1.01 15.56 -31.81
CA ILE A 62 -0.15 15.36 -32.68
C ILE A 62 -1.43 15.16 -31.88
N GLY A 63 -2.48 15.87 -32.28
CA GLY A 63 -3.84 15.60 -31.85
C GLY A 63 -4.47 14.49 -32.69
N TRP A 64 -4.78 13.36 -32.09
CA TRP A 64 -5.30 12.17 -32.75
C TRP A 64 -6.83 12.16 -32.76
N ASP A 65 -7.43 11.98 -33.93
CA ASP A 65 -8.88 11.83 -34.08
C ASP A 65 -9.35 10.47 -33.50
N ALA A 66 -10.46 10.50 -32.76
CA ALA A 66 -10.96 9.31 -32.11
C ALA A 66 -11.45 8.22 -33.09
N GLN A 67 -12.00 8.60 -34.25
CA GLN A 67 -12.43 7.63 -35.24
C GLN A 67 -11.22 6.93 -35.87
N MET A 68 -10.22 7.71 -36.24
CA MET A 68 -8.96 7.18 -36.80
C MET A 68 -8.30 6.20 -35.82
N LEU A 69 -8.21 6.56 -34.54
CA LEU A 69 -7.64 5.67 -33.52
C LEU A 69 -8.46 4.37 -33.34
N ALA A 70 -9.80 4.44 -33.48
CA ALA A 70 -10.65 3.25 -33.40
C ALA A 70 -10.36 2.29 -34.56
N ASP A 71 -10.26 2.82 -35.76
CA ASP A 71 -10.01 2.05 -36.99
C ASP A 71 -8.61 1.40 -36.97
N GLU A 72 -7.58 2.17 -36.63
CA GLU A 72 -6.18 1.71 -36.56
C GLU A 72 -5.92 0.67 -35.47
N LEU A 73 -6.60 0.81 -34.32
CA LEU A 73 -6.48 -0.14 -33.22
C LEU A 73 -7.42 -1.33 -33.35
N ALA A 74 -8.28 -1.35 -34.39
CA ALA A 74 -9.35 -2.34 -34.58
C ALA A 74 -10.27 -2.45 -33.35
N LEU A 75 -10.68 -1.31 -32.81
CA LEU A 75 -11.55 -1.21 -31.63
C LEU A 75 -12.92 -0.64 -32.00
N THR A 76 -13.93 -1.07 -31.24
CA THR A 76 -15.22 -0.37 -31.30
C THR A 76 -15.07 1.04 -30.68
N PRO A 77 -15.82 2.05 -31.14
CA PRO A 77 -15.81 3.39 -30.56
C PRO A 77 -16.06 3.40 -29.04
N ALA A 78 -16.93 2.50 -28.55
CA ALA A 78 -17.20 2.37 -27.12
C ALA A 78 -15.99 1.86 -26.34
N SER A 79 -15.27 0.86 -26.86
CA SER A 79 -14.06 0.32 -26.23
C SER A 79 -12.95 1.36 -26.21
N LEU A 80 -12.69 2.03 -27.32
CA LEU A 80 -11.69 3.10 -27.40
C LEU A 80 -12.03 4.23 -26.42
N ASN A 81 -13.29 4.70 -26.41
CA ASN A 81 -13.73 5.76 -25.49
C ASN A 81 -13.51 5.39 -24.01
N HIS A 82 -13.69 4.10 -23.66
CA HIS A 82 -13.37 3.63 -22.31
C HIS A 82 -11.89 3.84 -21.95
N HIS A 83 -10.97 3.52 -22.86
CA HIS A 83 -9.53 3.69 -22.64
C HIS A 83 -9.12 5.17 -22.60
N LEU A 84 -9.60 5.96 -23.58
CA LEU A 84 -9.34 7.40 -23.63
C LEU A 84 -9.88 8.12 -22.39
N THR A 85 -11.09 7.81 -21.95
CA THR A 85 -11.67 8.37 -20.71
C THR A 85 -10.78 8.08 -19.49
N ARG A 86 -10.21 6.89 -19.38
CA ARG A 86 -9.29 6.57 -18.27
C ARG A 86 -8.01 7.39 -18.32
N LEU A 87 -7.44 7.58 -19.49
CA LEU A 87 -6.23 8.39 -19.67
C LEU A 87 -6.49 9.88 -19.41
N VAL A 88 -7.66 10.40 -19.82
CA VAL A 88 -8.11 11.76 -19.48
C VAL A 88 -8.33 11.91 -17.97
N GLN A 89 -8.99 10.95 -17.35
CA GLN A 89 -9.20 10.95 -15.88
C GLN A 89 -7.87 10.87 -15.13
N ALA A 90 -6.90 10.14 -15.64
CA ALA A 90 -5.55 10.10 -15.08
C ALA A 90 -4.76 11.39 -15.34
N GLY A 91 -5.27 12.31 -16.14
CA GLY A 91 -4.60 13.57 -16.44
C GLY A 91 -3.36 13.43 -17.34
N ILE A 92 -3.21 12.32 -18.05
CA ILE A 92 -2.10 12.08 -19.00
C ILE A 92 -2.40 12.73 -20.34
N ILE A 93 -3.64 12.62 -20.82
CA ILE A 93 -4.08 13.20 -22.08
C ILE A 93 -5.18 14.25 -21.87
N GLY A 94 -5.27 15.17 -22.82
CA GLY A 94 -6.39 16.09 -22.97
C GLY A 94 -7.16 15.81 -24.26
N TYR A 95 -8.22 16.57 -24.50
CA TYR A 95 -8.93 16.57 -25.77
C TYR A 95 -9.45 17.95 -26.13
N THR A 96 -9.60 18.20 -27.42
CA THR A 96 -10.29 19.36 -27.98
C THR A 96 -11.52 18.91 -28.75
N ASN A 97 -12.53 19.77 -28.80
CA ASN A 97 -13.71 19.61 -29.66
C ASN A 97 -13.57 20.64 -30.79
N GLU A 98 -13.35 20.18 -32.00
CA GLU A 98 -13.30 21.02 -33.19
C GLU A 98 -14.63 20.96 -33.93
N GLY A 99 -15.55 21.88 -33.61
CA GLY A 99 -16.85 21.97 -34.26
C GLY A 99 -17.78 20.76 -34.01
N LYS A 100 -18.43 20.24 -35.08
CA LYS A 100 -19.32 19.05 -35.02
C LYS A 100 -18.57 17.74 -35.23
N GLY A 101 -17.24 17.75 -35.26
CA GLY A 101 -16.41 16.58 -35.50
C GLY A 101 -16.13 15.73 -34.27
N TRP A 102 -15.34 14.70 -34.47
CA TRP A 102 -14.85 13.85 -33.40
C TRP A 102 -13.87 14.62 -32.51
N ARG A 103 -13.72 14.15 -31.26
CA ARG A 103 -12.74 14.69 -30.33
C ARG A 103 -11.33 14.33 -30.78
N ARG A 104 -10.43 15.32 -30.76
CA ARG A 104 -8.99 15.09 -30.93
C ARG A 104 -8.32 14.97 -29.58
N TYR A 105 -7.59 13.88 -29.38
CA TYR A 105 -6.89 13.57 -28.15
C TYR A 105 -5.39 13.80 -28.33
N TYR A 106 -4.78 14.44 -27.34
CA TYR A 106 -3.37 14.80 -27.34
C TYR A 106 -2.72 14.54 -26.01
N LEU A 107 -1.40 14.31 -26.01
CA LEU A 107 -0.60 14.19 -24.79
C LEU A 107 -0.50 15.57 -24.12
N ARG A 108 -0.78 15.65 -22.81
CA ARG A 108 -0.71 16.94 -22.11
C ARG A 108 0.73 17.44 -22.04
N GLY A 109 0.94 18.72 -22.33
CA GLY A 109 2.26 19.35 -22.31
C GLY A 109 3.15 19.05 -23.53
N GLY A 110 2.65 18.29 -24.52
CA GLY A 110 3.33 18.07 -25.80
C GLY A 110 4.55 17.13 -25.76
N THR A 111 4.99 16.67 -24.59
CA THR A 111 6.03 15.66 -24.40
C THR A 111 5.65 14.70 -23.31
N ILE A 112 6.28 13.51 -23.25
CA ILE A 112 6.00 12.50 -22.23
C ILE A 112 6.41 13.03 -20.86
N THR A 113 7.58 13.65 -20.76
CA THR A 113 8.12 14.24 -19.53
C THR A 113 7.20 15.33 -18.99
N ASN A 114 6.74 16.26 -19.85
CA ASN A 114 5.82 17.32 -19.44
C ASN A 114 4.45 16.75 -18.97
N ALA A 115 3.94 15.72 -19.66
CA ALA A 115 2.69 15.07 -19.24
C ALA A 115 2.82 14.46 -17.84
N ILE A 116 3.95 13.82 -17.55
CA ILE A 116 4.23 13.22 -16.23
C ILE A 116 4.51 14.28 -15.17
N GLU A 117 5.10 15.40 -15.51
CA GLU A 117 5.26 16.54 -14.58
C GLU A 117 3.91 17.13 -14.17
N LEU A 118 3.04 17.41 -15.14
CA LEU A 118 1.68 17.90 -14.88
C LEU A 118 0.86 16.90 -14.04
N PHE A 119 0.96 15.62 -14.39
CA PHE A 119 0.37 14.53 -13.62
C PHE A 119 0.89 14.52 -12.17
N SER A 120 2.20 14.60 -11.99
CA SER A 120 2.85 14.56 -10.68
C SER A 120 2.44 15.74 -9.81
N LEU A 121 2.41 16.95 -10.38
CA LEU A 121 1.95 18.16 -9.69
C LEU A 121 0.50 17.99 -9.21
N GLN A 122 -0.37 17.48 -10.08
CA GLN A 122 -1.79 17.26 -9.76
C GLN A 122 -1.96 16.21 -8.65
N CYS A 123 -1.24 15.09 -8.73
CA CYS A 123 -1.22 14.06 -7.67
C CYS A 123 -0.80 14.64 -6.32
N LYS A 124 0.32 15.35 -6.27
CA LYS A 124 0.85 15.96 -5.03
C LYS A 124 -0.14 16.94 -4.42
N THR A 125 -0.71 17.82 -5.24
CA THR A 125 -1.67 18.82 -4.77
C THR A 125 -2.91 18.17 -4.16
N ILE A 126 -3.53 17.21 -4.87
CA ILE A 126 -4.74 16.52 -4.38
C ILE A 126 -4.43 15.75 -3.10
N VAL A 127 -3.34 14.98 -3.10
CA VAL A 127 -2.96 14.17 -1.92
C VAL A 127 -2.68 15.06 -0.72
N ALA A 128 -1.94 16.16 -0.89
CA ALA A 128 -1.67 17.11 0.21
C ALA A 128 -2.97 17.69 0.77
N GLN A 129 -3.88 18.15 -0.08
CA GLN A 129 -5.18 18.69 0.35
C GLN A 129 -6.01 17.67 1.12
N ARG A 130 -6.05 16.41 0.65
CA ARG A 130 -6.80 15.34 1.30
C ARG A 130 -6.16 14.88 2.61
N LEU A 131 -4.84 14.75 2.65
CA LEU A 131 -4.12 14.36 3.86
C LEU A 131 -4.25 15.39 4.99
N ASN A 132 -4.34 16.67 4.69
CA ASN A 132 -4.56 17.71 5.70
C ASN A 132 -5.86 17.52 6.52
N LEU A 133 -6.78 16.68 6.05
CA LEU A 133 -8.01 16.37 6.78
C LEU A 133 -7.82 15.25 7.80
N ILE A 134 -6.73 14.48 7.72
CA ILE A 134 -6.50 13.34 8.62
C ILE A 134 -6.33 13.81 10.07
N ASP A 135 -5.74 14.99 10.27
CA ASP A 135 -5.56 15.58 11.60
C ASP A 135 -6.89 15.77 12.32
N LYS A 136 -7.93 16.19 11.59
CA LYS A 136 -9.29 16.38 12.13
C LYS A 136 -10.00 15.07 12.48
N MET A 137 -9.57 13.97 11.84
CA MET A 137 -10.12 12.61 12.04
C MET A 137 -9.31 11.82 13.07
N TRP A 138 -8.19 12.37 13.52
CA TRP A 138 -7.28 11.70 14.46
C TRP A 138 -7.83 11.79 15.88
N GLY A 139 -8.64 10.81 16.28
CA GLY A 139 -9.37 10.82 17.54
C GLY A 139 -8.68 10.02 18.64
N ARG A 140 -7.53 10.47 19.15
CA ARG A 140 -6.88 9.81 20.29
C ARG A 140 -7.03 10.64 21.55
N GLU A 141 -7.49 9.97 22.59
CA GLU A 141 -7.55 10.52 23.94
C GLU A 141 -6.26 10.32 24.73
N ASN A 142 -5.54 9.23 24.45
CA ASN A 142 -4.33 8.83 25.15
C ASN A 142 -3.09 8.86 24.25
N PRO A 143 -1.88 9.03 24.83
CA PRO A 143 -0.64 8.88 24.08
C PRO A 143 -0.54 7.49 23.46
N ARG A 144 -0.04 7.43 22.23
CA ARG A 144 0.18 6.17 21.54
C ARG A 144 1.23 5.32 22.25
N LEU A 145 0.98 4.01 22.29
CA LEU A 145 1.96 3.07 22.82
C LEU A 145 3.25 3.14 21.99
N ILE A 146 4.33 3.58 22.63
CA ILE A 146 5.67 3.60 22.03
C ILE A 146 6.22 2.18 22.09
N LEU A 147 6.51 1.60 20.94
CA LEU A 147 7.11 0.28 20.82
C LEU A 147 8.51 0.42 20.22
N GLU A 148 9.48 -0.27 20.80
CA GLU A 148 10.79 -0.41 20.19
C GLU A 148 10.66 -1.30 18.94
N LEU A 149 10.93 -0.72 17.77
CA LEU A 149 10.75 -1.38 16.50
C LEU A 149 12.09 -1.79 15.88
N PRO A 150 12.19 -2.99 15.29
CA PRO A 150 13.22 -3.24 14.29
C PRO A 150 12.96 -2.39 13.04
N GLU A 151 14.00 -2.17 12.23
CA GLU A 151 13.97 -1.32 11.04
C GLU A 151 12.76 -1.52 10.12
N ASN A 152 12.37 -0.43 9.45
CA ASN A 152 11.16 -0.24 8.67
C ASN A 152 10.72 -1.41 7.76
N ASP A 153 9.48 -1.81 7.91
CA ASP A 153 8.77 -2.65 6.93
C ASP A 153 8.44 -1.79 5.69
N SER A 154 9.24 -1.93 4.64
CA SER A 154 9.01 -1.26 3.36
C SER A 154 7.95 -2.02 2.57
N TYR A 155 6.75 -1.47 2.48
CA TYR A 155 5.66 -2.03 1.69
C TYR A 155 5.45 -1.24 0.40
N PRO A 156 5.28 -1.88 -0.78
CA PRO A 156 5.09 -1.17 -2.04
C PRO A 156 3.85 -0.28 -2.03
N LEU A 157 4.00 0.97 -2.49
CA LEU A 157 2.88 1.90 -2.57
C LEU A 157 1.83 1.42 -3.58
N SER A 158 0.57 1.48 -3.18
CA SER A 158 -0.59 1.43 -4.08
C SER A 158 -1.66 2.38 -3.54
N LEU A 159 -1.77 3.56 -4.13
CA LEU A 159 -2.61 4.65 -3.67
C LEU A 159 -3.60 5.06 -4.76
N GLY A 160 -4.90 5.10 -4.42
CA GLY A 160 -5.90 5.77 -5.24
C GLY A 160 -5.83 7.27 -4.99
N ILE A 161 -6.07 8.06 -6.02
CA ILE A 161 -6.11 9.53 -5.94
C ILE A 161 -7.30 9.99 -6.77
N ALA A 162 -8.27 10.63 -6.10
CA ALA A 162 -9.43 11.20 -6.77
C ALA A 162 -9.72 12.60 -6.24
N ASP A 163 -10.14 13.46 -7.17
CA ASP A 163 -10.60 14.82 -6.88
C ASP A 163 -11.91 15.06 -7.63
N HIS A 164 -12.97 14.41 -7.16
CA HIS A 164 -14.23 14.43 -7.88
C HIS A 164 -15.28 15.36 -7.24
N ARG A 165 -15.17 15.62 -5.96
CA ARG A 165 -16.07 16.53 -5.21
C ARG A 165 -15.41 17.03 -3.93
N PRO A 166 -15.85 18.18 -3.38
CA PRO A 166 -15.52 18.57 -2.01
C PRO A 166 -16.02 17.51 -1.02
N LEU A 167 -15.32 17.33 0.10
CA LEU A 167 -15.83 16.52 1.20
C LEU A 167 -16.89 17.35 1.95
N MET A 168 -18.11 16.84 2.00
CA MET A 168 -19.27 17.54 2.54
C MET A 168 -19.67 16.95 3.89
N SER A 169 -19.86 17.83 4.88
CA SER A 169 -20.28 17.43 6.23
C SER A 169 -21.78 17.17 6.35
N ASP A 170 -22.57 17.66 5.40
CA ASP A 170 -24.02 17.57 5.35
C ASP A 170 -24.56 16.44 4.46
N SER A 171 -23.66 15.60 3.95
CA SER A 171 -24.05 14.40 3.20
C SER A 171 -24.41 13.24 4.17
N ASP A 172 -25.23 12.29 3.71
CA ASP A 172 -25.55 11.05 4.44
C ASP A 172 -24.31 10.15 4.64
N GLU A 173 -23.22 10.43 3.92
CA GLU A 173 -21.96 9.74 4.04
C GLU A 173 -21.05 10.44 5.04
N SER A 174 -20.38 9.68 5.90
CA SER A 174 -19.37 10.24 6.79
C SER A 174 -18.19 10.85 5.99
N ILE A 175 -17.61 11.93 6.51
CA ILE A 175 -16.43 12.57 5.92
C ILE A 175 -15.29 11.52 5.77
N LEU A 176 -15.14 10.64 6.77
CA LEU A 176 -14.17 9.55 6.73
C LEU A 176 -14.40 8.61 5.52
N SER A 177 -15.65 8.20 5.29
CA SER A 177 -15.98 7.31 4.16
C SER A 177 -15.72 7.98 2.81
N GLN A 178 -16.07 9.25 2.67
CA GLN A 178 -15.79 10.04 1.46
C GLN A 178 -14.26 10.13 1.22
N TRP A 179 -13.52 10.49 2.26
CA TRP A 179 -12.07 10.60 2.23
C TRP A 179 -11.39 9.26 1.89
N MET A 180 -11.83 8.17 2.51
CA MET A 180 -11.34 6.82 2.21
C MET A 180 -11.65 6.40 0.76
N GLY A 181 -12.78 6.84 0.23
CA GLY A 181 -13.16 6.63 -1.16
C GLY A 181 -12.22 7.30 -2.14
N ASP A 182 -11.82 8.54 -1.87
CA ASP A 182 -10.87 9.29 -2.69
C ASP A 182 -9.50 8.61 -2.75
N PHE A 183 -9.07 7.99 -1.67
CA PHE A 183 -7.83 7.21 -1.62
C PHE A 183 -7.97 5.74 -2.04
N GLY A 184 -9.17 5.30 -2.43
CA GLY A 184 -9.43 3.92 -2.86
C GLY A 184 -9.25 2.87 -1.75
N LEU A 185 -9.34 3.30 -0.47
CA LEU A 185 -9.14 2.44 0.71
C LEU A 185 -10.32 1.46 0.94
N LEU A 186 -11.46 1.73 0.35
CA LEU A 186 -12.67 0.92 0.51
C LEU A 186 -12.71 -0.30 -0.43
N GLY A 187 -11.70 -0.46 -1.27
CA GLY A 187 -11.55 -1.61 -2.18
C GLY A 187 -12.18 -1.41 -3.53
N GLU A 188 -12.85 -0.31 -3.73
CA GLU A 188 -13.45 0.09 -4.97
C GLU A 188 -12.55 1.03 -5.77
N ARG A 189 -12.98 1.46 -6.97
CA ARG A 189 -12.25 2.49 -7.71
C ARG A 189 -12.28 3.79 -6.92
N PRO A 190 -11.20 4.58 -6.88
CA PRO A 190 -11.20 5.87 -6.22
C PRO A 190 -12.39 6.73 -6.70
N GLY A 191 -13.01 7.46 -5.77
CA GLY A 191 -14.13 8.34 -6.07
C GLY A 191 -15.48 7.66 -6.37
N LYS A 192 -15.67 6.39 -6.04
CA LYS A 192 -16.99 5.76 -6.08
C LYS A 192 -17.75 6.03 -4.76
N GLU A 193 -19.04 6.27 -4.85
CA GLU A 193 -19.92 6.37 -3.69
C GLU A 193 -19.90 5.12 -2.82
N ILE A 194 -19.93 5.31 -1.50
CA ILE A 194 -19.71 4.23 -0.56
C ILE A 194 -20.69 4.32 0.59
N LYS A 195 -21.11 3.14 1.05
CA LYS A 195 -21.96 3.01 2.24
C LYS A 195 -21.17 3.38 3.51
N ALA A 196 -21.74 4.24 4.33
CA ALA A 196 -21.14 4.77 5.56
C ALA A 196 -20.63 3.66 6.53
N ASP A 197 -21.32 2.52 6.59
CA ASP A 197 -21.04 1.43 7.54
C ASP A 197 -20.17 0.33 6.95
N SER A 198 -19.28 0.64 6.01
CA SER A 198 -18.42 -0.41 5.46
C SER A 198 -17.44 -0.92 6.52
N VAL A 199 -17.19 -2.25 6.50
CA VAL A 199 -16.17 -2.90 7.35
C VAL A 199 -14.81 -2.20 7.26
N SER A 200 -14.48 -1.65 6.09
CA SER A 200 -13.24 -0.90 5.89
C SER A 200 -13.25 0.43 6.65
N ALA A 201 -14.37 1.15 6.66
CA ALA A 201 -14.50 2.41 7.39
C ALA A 201 -14.41 2.18 8.90
N GLN A 202 -15.17 1.23 9.45
CA GLN A 202 -15.11 0.87 10.87
C GLN A 202 -13.70 0.47 11.30
N LEU A 203 -13.00 -0.33 10.49
CA LEU A 203 -11.63 -0.75 10.80
C LEU A 203 -10.64 0.42 10.74
N PHE A 204 -10.80 1.34 9.81
CA PHE A 204 -9.92 2.51 9.71
C PHE A 204 -10.15 3.50 10.87
N GLU A 205 -11.40 3.73 11.25
CA GLU A 205 -11.77 4.53 12.42
C GLU A 205 -11.18 3.95 13.71
N LEU A 206 -11.24 2.63 13.88
CA LEU A 206 -10.61 1.94 15.00
C LEU A 206 -9.08 2.18 15.03
N LEU A 207 -8.41 2.19 13.88
CA LEU A 207 -6.98 2.49 13.81
C LEU A 207 -6.65 3.96 14.12
N LEU A 208 -7.56 4.89 13.82
CA LEU A 208 -7.39 6.32 14.14
C LEU A 208 -7.54 6.62 15.62
N THR A 209 -8.35 5.84 16.34
CA THR A 209 -8.70 6.10 17.74
C THR A 209 -7.91 5.24 18.73
N ARG A 210 -7.35 4.11 18.28
CA ARG A 210 -6.69 3.14 19.17
C ARG A 210 -5.22 3.48 19.43
N ASP A 211 -4.80 3.39 20.68
CA ASP A 211 -3.41 3.66 21.11
C ASP A 211 -2.48 2.48 20.82
N ALA A 212 -2.94 1.24 21.07
CA ALA A 212 -2.16 0.03 20.86
C ALA A 212 -2.36 -0.54 19.44
N PRO A 213 -1.32 -1.14 18.85
CA PRO A 213 -1.44 -1.80 17.56
C PRO A 213 -2.50 -2.91 17.58
N LEU A 214 -3.30 -3.00 16.54
CA LEU A 214 -4.43 -3.90 16.38
C LEU A 214 -3.99 -5.23 15.77
N SER A 215 -4.16 -6.34 16.47
CA SER A 215 -3.96 -7.68 15.89
C SER A 215 -5.11 -8.08 14.97
N LEU A 216 -4.89 -9.08 14.11
CA LEU A 216 -5.95 -9.62 13.25
C LEU A 216 -7.11 -10.22 14.05
N ASP A 217 -6.80 -10.81 15.21
CA ASP A 217 -7.81 -11.44 16.08
C ASP A 217 -8.69 -10.39 16.74
N GLU A 218 -8.08 -9.38 17.35
CA GLU A 218 -8.79 -8.24 17.94
C GLU A 218 -9.64 -7.50 16.91
N ALA A 219 -9.12 -7.30 15.69
CA ALA A 219 -9.85 -6.66 14.61
C ALA A 219 -11.05 -7.48 14.13
N ALA A 220 -10.88 -8.79 13.98
CA ALA A 220 -11.94 -9.70 13.56
C ALA A 220 -13.06 -9.78 14.58
N GLU A 221 -12.72 -9.83 15.87
CA GLU A 221 -13.67 -9.83 16.99
C GLU A 221 -14.46 -8.52 17.07
N HIS A 222 -13.75 -7.37 16.97
CA HIS A 222 -14.38 -6.04 17.07
C HIS A 222 -15.40 -5.79 15.95
N VAL A 223 -15.06 -6.16 14.71
CA VAL A 223 -15.89 -5.88 13.52
C VAL A 223 -16.86 -7.04 13.20
N GLY A 224 -16.70 -8.20 13.83
CA GLY A 224 -17.56 -9.36 13.62
C GLY A 224 -17.39 -10.05 12.26
N VAL A 225 -16.19 -10.00 11.65
CA VAL A 225 -15.92 -10.61 10.35
C VAL A 225 -14.69 -11.52 10.35
N GLN A 226 -14.60 -12.40 9.34
CA GLN A 226 -13.50 -13.37 9.24
C GLN A 226 -12.13 -12.69 9.10
N LYS A 227 -11.11 -13.24 9.78
CA LYS A 227 -9.71 -12.77 9.77
C LYS A 227 -9.14 -12.59 8.37
N ALA A 228 -9.46 -13.50 7.43
CA ALA A 228 -9.00 -13.40 6.04
C ALA A 228 -9.50 -12.13 5.33
N ARG A 229 -10.73 -11.68 5.63
CA ARG A 229 -11.26 -10.41 5.10
C ARG A 229 -10.59 -9.21 5.74
N ILE A 230 -10.40 -9.23 7.05
CA ILE A 230 -9.65 -8.19 7.78
C ILE A 230 -8.23 -8.07 7.23
N GLY A 231 -7.52 -9.18 7.07
CA GLY A 231 -6.17 -9.19 6.52
C GLY A 231 -6.07 -8.48 5.17
N ARG A 232 -6.99 -8.77 4.23
CA ARG A 232 -7.03 -8.10 2.92
C ARG A 232 -7.29 -6.59 3.00
N ILE A 233 -8.10 -6.15 3.96
CA ILE A 233 -8.38 -4.73 4.18
C ILE A 233 -7.13 -4.04 4.75
N LEU A 234 -6.51 -4.62 5.77
CA LEU A 234 -5.29 -4.07 6.39
C LEU A 234 -4.11 -4.02 5.41
N GLU A 235 -3.94 -5.03 4.54
CA GLU A 235 -2.93 -4.99 3.48
C GLU A 235 -3.17 -3.84 2.49
N ARG A 236 -4.42 -3.52 2.17
CA ARG A 236 -4.77 -2.34 1.37
C ARG A 236 -4.40 -1.04 2.08
N PHE A 237 -4.64 -0.95 3.38
CA PHE A 237 -4.24 0.23 4.16
C PHE A 237 -2.71 0.35 4.25
N ARG A 238 -1.99 -0.76 4.36
CA ARG A 238 -0.53 -0.77 4.30
C ARG A 238 0.00 -0.31 2.95
N SER A 239 -0.61 -0.77 1.87
CA SER A 239 -0.19 -0.34 0.52
C SER A 239 -0.41 1.15 0.24
N SER A 240 -1.28 1.82 0.98
CA SER A 240 -1.42 3.28 0.93
C SER A 240 -0.37 4.04 1.76
N SER A 241 0.50 3.35 2.49
CA SER A 241 1.46 3.89 3.46
C SER A 241 0.84 4.58 4.69
N MET A 242 -0.48 4.50 4.86
CA MET A 242 -1.20 5.09 6.00
C MET A 242 -1.18 4.20 7.23
N VAL A 243 -0.99 2.90 7.04
CA VAL A 243 -0.95 1.91 8.11
C VAL A 243 0.36 1.13 8.02
N GLU A 244 0.97 0.89 9.16
CA GLU A 244 2.16 0.05 9.30
C GLU A 244 1.83 -1.23 10.05
N ARG A 245 2.58 -2.30 9.76
CA ARG A 245 2.53 -3.56 10.50
C ARG A 245 3.80 -3.69 11.32
N ILE A 246 3.65 -3.85 12.63
CA ILE A 246 4.77 -3.82 13.56
C ILE A 246 4.73 -4.99 14.52
N PRO A 247 5.90 -5.41 15.06
CA PRO A 247 5.95 -6.32 16.19
C PRO A 247 5.28 -5.72 17.43
N ARG A 248 4.44 -6.50 18.10
CA ARG A 248 3.84 -6.17 19.38
C ARG A 248 4.80 -6.54 20.50
N THR A 249 5.75 -5.67 20.82
CA THR A 249 6.75 -5.90 21.88
C THR A 249 6.06 -5.99 23.25
N ASP A 250 4.93 -5.35 23.42
CA ASP A 250 4.04 -5.43 24.59
C ASP A 250 3.39 -6.81 24.78
N ARG A 251 3.41 -7.68 23.77
CA ARG A 251 2.85 -9.03 23.78
C ARG A 251 3.90 -10.15 23.74
N LEU A 252 5.19 -9.78 23.80
CA LEU A 252 6.28 -10.78 23.72
C LEU A 252 6.27 -11.76 24.89
N ALA A 253 5.95 -11.32 26.09
CA ALA A 253 5.90 -12.19 27.26
C ALA A 253 4.88 -13.35 27.08
N ILE A 254 3.70 -13.05 26.56
CA ILE A 254 2.65 -14.04 26.27
C ILE A 254 3.12 -15.02 25.18
N ALA A 255 3.72 -14.49 24.12
CA ALA A 255 4.21 -15.31 23.00
C ALA A 255 5.35 -16.24 23.45
N LEU A 256 6.30 -15.72 24.23
CA LEU A 256 7.39 -16.48 24.82
C LEU A 256 6.88 -17.55 25.78
N TRP A 257 5.97 -17.20 26.69
CA TRP A 257 5.35 -18.16 27.60
C TRP A 257 4.71 -19.32 26.86
N THR A 258 3.91 -19.02 25.84
CA THR A 258 3.26 -20.04 24.99
C THR A 258 4.29 -20.94 24.31
N ALA A 259 5.32 -20.33 23.70
CA ALA A 259 6.38 -21.07 23.00
C ALA A 259 7.20 -21.93 23.96
N MET A 260 7.62 -21.38 25.12
CA MET A 260 8.39 -22.10 26.15
C MET A 260 7.62 -23.31 26.68
N THR A 261 6.36 -23.11 27.06
CA THR A 261 5.51 -24.18 27.59
C THR A 261 5.28 -25.28 26.58
N THR A 262 4.94 -24.90 25.34
CA THR A 262 4.69 -25.88 24.26
C THR A 262 5.95 -26.67 23.90
N GLN A 263 7.10 -25.99 23.77
CA GLN A 263 8.34 -26.66 23.38
C GLN A 263 8.93 -27.50 24.51
N TYR A 264 8.81 -27.06 25.75
CA TYR A 264 9.23 -27.87 26.90
C TYR A 264 8.46 -29.19 26.96
N GLN A 265 7.13 -29.16 26.81
CA GLN A 265 6.29 -30.36 26.76
C GLN A 265 6.64 -31.31 25.62
N ARG A 266 7.00 -30.74 24.43
CA ARG A 266 7.28 -31.52 23.22
C ARG A 266 8.71 -32.06 23.16
N ARG A 267 9.69 -31.32 23.65
CA ARG A 267 11.13 -31.55 23.35
C ARG A 267 12.01 -31.62 24.60
N GLY A 268 11.50 -31.20 25.76
CA GLY A 268 12.21 -31.27 27.02
C GLY A 268 13.29 -30.22 27.25
N GLU A 269 13.98 -30.35 28.39
CA GLU A 269 14.95 -29.38 28.92
C GLU A 269 16.21 -29.24 28.04
N ASP A 270 16.82 -30.36 27.61
CA ASP A 270 18.04 -30.35 26.81
C ASP A 270 17.89 -29.61 25.50
N TRP A 271 16.73 -29.75 24.86
CA TRP A 271 16.43 -29.03 23.63
C TRP A 271 16.29 -27.53 23.86
N MET A 272 15.60 -27.13 24.95
CA MET A 272 15.43 -25.72 25.32
C MET A 272 16.77 -25.03 25.52
N LEU A 273 17.70 -25.70 26.22
CA LEU A 273 19.04 -25.18 26.48
C LEU A 273 19.84 -25.02 25.19
N LYS A 274 19.97 -26.08 24.37
CA LYS A 274 20.86 -26.15 23.23
C LYS A 274 20.29 -25.52 21.96
N LYS A 275 19.07 -25.93 21.54
CA LYS A 275 18.44 -25.53 20.27
C LYS A 275 17.38 -24.46 20.45
N GLY A 276 16.70 -24.40 21.61
CA GLY A 276 15.71 -23.38 21.95
C GLY A 276 16.29 -22.01 22.30
N GLY A 277 17.62 -21.87 22.27
CA GLY A 277 18.30 -20.58 22.40
C GLY A 277 18.52 -20.08 23.82
N PHE A 278 18.17 -20.85 24.84
CA PHE A 278 18.31 -20.45 26.24
C PHE A 278 19.76 -20.14 26.60
N GLN A 279 20.72 -21.00 26.26
CA GLN A 279 22.13 -20.75 26.50
C GLN A 279 22.69 -19.55 25.75
N ARG A 280 22.10 -19.18 24.65
CA ARG A 280 22.55 -18.08 23.80
C ARG A 280 22.06 -16.70 24.29
N ILE A 281 20.88 -16.63 24.90
CA ILE A 281 20.19 -15.36 25.17
C ILE A 281 20.02 -15.11 26.66
N LEU A 282 19.80 -16.18 27.46
CA LEU A 282 19.54 -16.10 28.89
C LEU A 282 20.81 -16.40 29.68
N ASN A 283 21.01 -15.70 30.79
CA ASN A 283 22.05 -16.07 31.75
C ASN A 283 21.65 -17.33 32.55
N SER A 284 22.62 -18.02 33.16
CA SER A 284 22.41 -19.28 33.87
C SER A 284 21.34 -19.21 34.97
N LYS A 285 21.23 -18.08 35.66
CA LYS A 285 20.24 -17.86 36.70
C LYS A 285 18.81 -17.87 36.14
N ARG A 286 18.57 -17.13 35.04
CA ARG A 286 17.27 -17.11 34.36
C ARG A 286 16.92 -18.44 33.73
N GLN A 287 17.90 -19.14 33.13
CA GLN A 287 17.69 -20.49 32.57
C GLN A 287 17.17 -21.43 33.64
N SER A 288 17.88 -21.51 34.79
CA SER A 288 17.48 -22.39 35.93
C SER A 288 16.12 -22.03 36.50
N SER A 289 15.85 -20.72 36.65
CA SER A 289 14.55 -20.24 37.16
C SER A 289 13.38 -20.67 36.27
N ILE A 290 13.48 -20.41 34.95
CA ILE A 290 12.43 -20.75 33.97
C ILE A 290 12.25 -22.27 33.89
N LEU A 291 13.34 -23.02 33.73
CA LEU A 291 13.30 -24.50 33.62
C LEU A 291 12.69 -25.17 34.87
N MET A 292 13.05 -24.71 36.07
CA MET A 292 12.47 -25.21 37.30
C MET A 292 10.95 -24.99 37.37
N LYS A 293 10.46 -23.82 36.91
CA LYS A 293 9.05 -23.49 36.85
C LYS A 293 8.31 -24.28 35.76
N LEU A 294 8.93 -24.47 34.60
CA LEU A 294 8.39 -25.34 33.55
C LEU A 294 8.24 -26.78 34.02
N LYS A 295 9.26 -27.32 34.70
CA LYS A 295 9.23 -28.67 35.25
C LYS A 295 8.08 -28.87 36.28
N LYS A 296 7.75 -27.83 37.04
CA LYS A 296 6.65 -27.82 38.00
C LYS A 296 5.29 -27.46 37.40
N ALA A 297 5.23 -27.15 36.08
CA ALA A 297 4.06 -26.59 35.38
C ALA A 297 3.48 -25.35 36.06
N LYS A 298 4.35 -24.50 36.62
CA LYS A 298 3.99 -23.27 37.37
C LYS A 298 4.47 -21.98 36.73
N LEU A 299 5.03 -22.04 35.52
CA LEU A 299 5.49 -20.83 34.82
C LEU A 299 4.26 -19.99 34.40
N THR A 300 4.22 -18.72 34.82
CA THR A 300 3.17 -17.77 34.43
C THR A 300 3.69 -16.73 33.45
N ILE A 301 2.77 -15.95 32.86
CA ILE A 301 3.11 -14.89 31.91
C ILE A 301 3.89 -13.78 32.61
N GLU A 302 3.44 -13.39 33.82
CA GLU A 302 4.07 -12.34 34.65
C GLU A 302 5.50 -12.73 35.05
N GLU A 303 5.73 -14.02 35.29
CA GLU A 303 7.07 -14.53 35.57
C GLU A 303 7.97 -14.46 34.36
N VAL A 304 7.45 -14.79 33.15
CA VAL A 304 8.21 -14.62 31.89
C VAL A 304 8.52 -13.15 31.65
N GLU A 305 7.56 -12.26 31.87
CA GLU A 305 7.77 -10.81 31.74
C GLU A 305 8.88 -10.34 32.69
N SER A 306 8.83 -10.77 33.96
CA SER A 306 9.88 -10.45 34.94
C SER A 306 11.26 -10.98 34.55
N GLU A 307 11.34 -12.23 34.05
CA GLU A 307 12.61 -12.84 33.61
C GLU A 307 13.14 -12.20 32.32
N MET A 308 12.27 -11.65 31.46
CA MET A 308 12.66 -10.94 30.23
C MET A 308 13.03 -9.48 30.48
N LYS A 309 12.75 -8.94 31.66
CA LYS A 309 13.08 -7.55 32.01
C LYS A 309 14.58 -7.29 31.86
N GLY A 310 14.94 -6.24 31.10
CA GLY A 310 16.34 -5.87 30.82
C GLY A 310 17.00 -6.69 29.69
N ILE A 311 16.25 -7.57 29.00
CA ILE A 311 16.66 -8.16 27.73
C ILE A 311 16.07 -7.32 26.61
N GLU A 312 16.89 -6.90 25.65
CA GLU A 312 16.42 -6.10 24.53
C GLU A 312 15.30 -6.80 23.74
N PRO A 313 14.26 -6.09 23.27
CA PRO A 313 13.19 -6.67 22.47
C PRO A 313 13.66 -7.48 21.27
N LYS A 314 14.74 -7.06 20.59
CA LYS A 314 15.35 -7.83 19.50
C LYS A 314 15.83 -9.20 19.94
N GLN A 315 16.44 -9.31 21.13
CA GLN A 315 16.90 -10.58 21.69
C GLN A 315 15.72 -11.45 22.11
N GLN A 316 14.66 -10.86 22.68
CA GLN A 316 13.43 -11.59 23.02
C GLN A 316 12.76 -12.16 21.76
N MET A 317 12.69 -11.40 20.68
CA MET A 317 12.16 -11.85 19.38
C MET A 317 13.04 -12.97 18.78
N LEU A 318 14.35 -12.88 18.92
CA LEU A 318 15.26 -13.96 18.52
C LEU A 318 15.02 -15.24 19.31
N LEU A 319 14.86 -15.11 20.63
CA LEU A 319 14.51 -16.25 21.51
C LEU A 319 13.19 -16.89 21.09
N LEU A 320 12.17 -16.07 20.86
CA LEU A 320 10.86 -16.54 20.39
C LEU A 320 10.97 -17.31 19.06
N ASN A 321 11.77 -16.82 18.11
CA ASN A 321 12.00 -17.48 16.84
C ASN A 321 12.74 -18.82 17.01
N LEU A 322 13.79 -18.87 17.85
CA LEU A 322 14.53 -20.10 18.16
C LEU A 322 13.63 -21.15 18.83
N LEU A 323 12.66 -20.72 19.63
CA LEU A 323 11.62 -21.57 20.21
C LEU A 323 10.56 -22.00 19.18
N GLY A 324 10.60 -21.51 17.94
CA GLY A 324 9.59 -21.76 16.92
C GLY A 324 8.26 -21.10 17.19
N GLY A 325 8.25 -20.07 18.04
CA GLY A 325 7.07 -19.24 18.30
C GLY A 325 6.82 -18.24 17.17
N ARG A 326 5.58 -17.77 17.09
CA ARG A 326 5.19 -16.73 16.10
C ARG A 326 5.29 -15.35 16.74
N LEU A 327 5.95 -14.43 16.02
CA LEU A 327 6.04 -13.04 16.44
C LEU A 327 4.64 -12.42 16.46
N PRO A 328 4.20 -11.86 17.61
CA PRO A 328 2.95 -11.14 17.68
C PRO A 328 3.07 -9.85 16.84
N LEU A 329 2.17 -9.68 15.90
CA LEU A 329 2.13 -8.55 15.00
C LEU A 329 0.84 -7.76 15.18
N GLY A 330 0.91 -6.45 15.01
CA GLY A 330 -0.24 -5.58 15.04
C GLY A 330 -0.15 -4.52 13.94
N HIS A 331 -1.28 -3.92 13.64
CA HIS A 331 -1.41 -2.83 12.67
C HIS A 331 -1.76 -1.55 13.41
N ARG A 332 -1.18 -0.45 12.98
CA ARG A 332 -1.48 0.89 13.50
C ARG A 332 -1.31 1.92 12.38
N MET A 333 -1.83 3.13 12.60
CA MET A 333 -1.52 4.25 11.70
C MET A 333 0.01 4.45 11.63
N SER A 334 0.54 4.73 10.47
CA SER A 334 1.96 4.94 10.29
C SER A 334 2.42 6.24 10.97
N GLY A 335 3.54 6.19 11.67
CA GLY A 335 4.02 7.35 12.42
C GLY A 335 3.36 7.49 13.82
N GLU A 336 3.76 8.46 14.61
CA GLU A 336 3.27 8.71 15.96
C GLU A 336 2.07 9.64 15.99
N ASP A 337 1.92 10.49 14.99
CA ASP A 337 0.88 11.48 14.82
C ASP A 337 0.41 11.59 13.36
N ALA A 338 -0.62 12.41 13.14
CA ALA A 338 -1.17 12.67 11.83
C ALA A 338 -0.12 13.26 10.87
N ALA A 339 0.75 14.17 11.37
CA ALA A 339 1.76 14.83 10.56
C ALA A 339 2.83 13.85 10.06
N GLN A 340 3.23 12.88 10.87
CA GLN A 340 4.15 11.82 10.45
C GLN A 340 3.51 10.87 9.43
N THR A 341 2.24 10.49 9.64
CA THR A 341 1.49 9.69 8.66
C THR A 341 1.44 10.43 7.31
N MET A 342 1.10 11.72 7.31
CA MET A 342 1.07 12.54 6.10
C MET A 342 2.42 12.57 5.38
N ARG A 343 3.50 12.83 6.11
CA ARG A 343 4.86 12.84 5.55
C ARG A 343 5.22 11.51 4.92
N ARG A 344 4.96 10.39 5.59
CA ARG A 344 5.25 9.05 5.05
C ARG A 344 4.53 8.76 3.75
N VAL A 345 3.24 9.11 3.65
CA VAL A 345 2.46 8.95 2.42
C VAL A 345 3.03 9.83 1.31
N GLN A 346 3.33 11.10 1.60
CA GLN A 346 3.92 12.04 0.64
C GLN A 346 5.30 11.58 0.16
N ASP A 347 6.18 11.16 1.04
CA ASP A 347 7.53 10.67 0.70
C ASP A 347 7.48 9.43 -0.19
N GLN A 348 6.56 8.51 0.11
CA GLN A 348 6.35 7.31 -0.72
C GLN A 348 5.81 7.69 -2.10
N LEU A 349 4.81 8.55 -2.18
CA LEU A 349 4.26 9.04 -3.43
C LEU A 349 5.35 9.76 -4.25
N ASP A 350 6.11 10.65 -3.64
CA ASP A 350 7.19 11.39 -4.29
C ASP A 350 8.27 10.47 -4.87
N ARG A 351 8.57 9.37 -4.20
CA ARG A 351 9.50 8.36 -4.71
C ARG A 351 8.97 7.71 -6.00
N VAL A 352 7.68 7.35 -6.01
CA VAL A 352 7.06 6.74 -7.20
C VAL A 352 6.98 7.74 -8.35
N LEU A 353 6.56 8.98 -8.08
CA LEU A 353 6.46 10.03 -9.10
C LEU A 353 7.83 10.40 -9.71
N ARG A 354 8.89 10.48 -8.90
CA ARG A 354 10.26 10.67 -9.42
C ARG A 354 10.71 9.51 -10.31
N ARG A 355 10.33 8.28 -9.98
CA ARG A 355 10.60 7.12 -10.83
C ARG A 355 9.83 7.19 -12.15
N MET A 356 8.57 7.62 -12.13
CA MET A 356 7.78 7.85 -13.35
C MET A 356 8.42 8.90 -14.27
N ARG A 357 8.88 10.01 -13.70
CA ARG A 357 9.61 11.03 -14.48
C ARG A 357 10.85 10.46 -15.16
N ARG A 358 11.67 9.71 -14.41
CA ARG A 358 12.86 9.07 -14.97
C ARG A 358 12.53 8.10 -16.12
N VAL A 359 11.43 7.35 -16.00
CA VAL A 359 10.99 6.46 -17.09
C VAL A 359 10.49 7.27 -18.30
N ALA A 360 9.84 8.40 -18.10
CA ALA A 360 9.44 9.32 -19.18
C ALA A 360 10.66 9.84 -19.94
N GLU A 361 11.67 10.31 -19.23
CA GLU A 361 12.94 10.77 -19.82
C GLU A 361 13.65 9.66 -20.64
N MET A 362 13.64 8.43 -20.12
CA MET A 362 14.19 7.27 -20.84
C MET A 362 13.39 6.92 -22.10
N LEU A 363 12.06 7.03 -22.06
CA LEU A 363 11.21 6.81 -23.25
C LEU A 363 11.47 7.86 -24.32
N GLU A 364 11.60 9.13 -23.97
CA GLU A 364 11.91 10.20 -24.91
C GLU A 364 13.28 10.00 -25.56
N SER A 365 14.29 9.60 -24.77
CA SER A 365 15.62 9.29 -25.32
C SER A 365 15.58 8.15 -26.34
N ASN A 366 14.82 7.06 -26.03
CA ASN A 366 14.68 5.93 -26.95
C ASN A 366 13.92 6.28 -28.26
N LEU A 367 13.06 7.30 -28.21
CA LEU A 367 12.35 7.78 -29.40
C LEU A 367 13.28 8.61 -30.31
N SER A 368 14.09 9.48 -29.69
CA SER A 368 15.05 10.33 -30.42
C SER A 368 16.20 9.55 -31.11
N GLU A 369 16.56 8.36 -30.57
CA GLU A 369 17.58 7.47 -31.13
C GLU A 369 17.03 6.61 -32.28
N SER A 370 15.71 6.55 -32.46
CA SER A 370 15.03 5.73 -33.47
C SER A 370 14.67 6.53 -34.74
N GLU A 371 14.80 7.85 -34.72
CA GLU A 371 14.72 8.76 -35.84
C GLU A 371 16.10 8.95 -36.51
#